data_bb8a0b120ce006fa4d477908ffc1bb94
#
_entry.id   bb8a0b120ce006fa4d477908ffc1bb94
#
_cell.length_a   1.000
_cell.length_b   1.000
_cell.length_c   1.000
_cell.angle_alpha   90.00
_cell.angle_beta   90.00
_cell.angle_gamma   90.00
#
_symmetry.space_group_name_H-M   'P 1'
#
loop_
_entity.id
_entity.type
_entity.pdbx_description
1 polymer ?
#
loop_
_entity_poly.entity_id
_entity_poly.type
_entity_poly.pdbx_seq_one_letter_code
_entity_poly.pdbx_strand_id
1 'polypeptide(L)'
;SAAFQTRARTIDHLGREQIADCPTAISELWKNAYDAYARNVSLNIFDGNTPVATLVDDGHGMSLDDIINKWLTVGTESKATKKDIPYEDRNGIDHIRAKQGQKGIGRLSCAALGSLMLLVSKKKDSPLVACLLDWRIFENPYLMLNDIKIPIMECSDNNELITVIPEMFDALMGNLWGDGDDILRDNRIEQAWENYSELERNENNYITKEAIENTVINAFFEERHFQSWPVWNNKTTHGTAMFIAGIHDDLIAQLSTDAGSEAQGAEVRAKERFLQTLNSFVNPFKREGEEQITDFNTSVVAWNGNLQRFIIDEVRNFDISNFDQLEHIVEGSIDESGLFSGKVKAFGEWFDNITVKPKSAYKTRKDTRFGPFFLRLGTFEVIRKNSTLSDEQHATFDRIRDQFGGVMVFRDDLRVMPYGREDNDFFEIEKRRSKNAGLYMFSNRACFGGVCITKEHNPNLRD
;
A
#
# COMPACT_ATOMS: atom_id res chain seq x y z
N SER A 1 42.97 -0.66 4.37
CA SER A 1 41.69 -0.19 3.84
C SER A 1 40.57 -0.89 4.54
N ALA A 2 39.45 -0.19 4.85
CA ALA A 2 38.25 -0.75 5.43
C ALA A 2 37.07 -0.50 4.49
N ALA A 3 36.09 -1.40 4.50
CA ALA A 3 34.83 -1.26 3.78
C ALA A 3 33.69 -0.94 4.77
N PHE A 4 32.61 -0.33 4.28
CA PHE A 4 31.39 -0.20 5.06
C PHE A 4 30.82 -1.58 5.42
N GLN A 5 30.39 -1.74 6.64
CA GLN A 5 29.68 -2.93 7.13
C GLN A 5 28.24 -2.56 7.43
N THR A 6 27.30 -3.48 7.16
CA THR A 6 25.87 -3.23 7.30
C THR A 6 25.28 -4.13 8.38
N ARG A 7 24.66 -3.54 9.39
CA ARG A 7 23.86 -4.26 10.38
C ARG A 7 22.50 -4.64 9.81
N ALA A 8 21.93 -5.73 10.31
CA ALA A 8 20.61 -6.23 9.95
C ALA A 8 19.53 -5.14 10.08
N ARG A 9 19.59 -4.34 11.14
CA ARG A 9 18.65 -3.25 11.43
C ARG A 9 18.51 -2.20 10.32
N THR A 10 19.47 -2.13 9.40
CA THR A 10 19.35 -1.26 8.21
C THR A 10 18.14 -1.62 7.35
N ILE A 11 17.80 -2.91 7.24
CA ILE A 11 16.63 -3.37 6.48
C ILE A 11 15.34 -2.96 7.20
N ASP A 12 15.28 -3.07 8.52
CA ASP A 12 14.13 -2.62 9.31
C ASP A 12 13.89 -1.10 9.17
N HIS A 13 14.95 -0.29 9.28
CA HIS A 13 14.88 1.16 9.07
C HIS A 13 14.43 1.56 7.66
N LEU A 14 14.83 0.84 6.63
CA LEU A 14 14.42 1.10 5.24
C LEU A 14 13.02 0.59 4.92
N GLY A 15 12.54 -0.40 5.64
CA GLY A 15 11.22 -1.00 5.49
C GLY A 15 10.19 -0.37 6.43
N ARG A 16 10.00 -1.01 7.58
CA ARG A 16 8.92 -0.73 8.53
C ARG A 16 8.96 0.71 9.08
N GLU A 17 10.13 1.25 9.43
CA GLU A 17 10.23 2.59 10.01
C GLU A 17 9.93 3.72 9.00
N GLN A 18 9.98 3.45 7.70
CA GLN A 18 9.65 4.41 6.65
C GLN A 18 8.15 4.43 6.28
N ILE A 19 7.39 3.46 6.76
CA ILE A 19 5.98 3.27 6.44
C ILE A 19 5.13 3.79 7.60
N ALA A 20 4.24 4.72 7.32
CA ALA A 20 3.45 5.38 8.34
C ALA A 20 2.46 4.42 9.06
N ASP A 21 1.87 3.48 8.32
CA ASP A 21 0.90 2.52 8.83
C ASP A 21 0.65 1.36 7.84
N CYS A 22 -0.05 0.32 8.31
CA CYS A 22 -0.38 -0.86 7.53
C CYS A 22 -1.18 -0.56 6.24
N PRO A 23 -2.23 0.28 6.22
CA PRO A 23 -2.91 0.62 4.97
C PRO A 23 -2.03 1.32 3.94
N THR A 24 -1.10 2.17 4.37
CA THR A 24 -0.10 2.79 3.48
C THR A 24 0.82 1.73 2.87
N ALA A 25 1.24 0.73 3.65
CA ALA A 25 2.03 -0.40 3.16
C ALA A 25 1.31 -1.17 2.05
N ILE A 26 0.01 -1.45 2.23
CA ILE A 26 -0.82 -2.12 1.22
C ILE A 26 -0.86 -1.30 -0.08
N SER A 27 -1.06 0.02 0.04
CA SER A 27 -1.04 0.93 -1.12
C SER A 27 0.28 0.84 -1.91
N GLU A 28 1.43 0.79 -1.22
CA GLU A 28 2.74 0.63 -1.88
C GLU A 28 2.89 -0.74 -2.57
N LEU A 29 2.37 -1.80 -1.95
CA LEU A 29 2.39 -3.14 -2.56
C LEU A 29 1.44 -3.24 -3.76
N TRP A 30 0.30 -2.56 -3.75
CA TRP A 30 -0.58 -2.44 -4.90
C TRP A 30 0.09 -1.68 -6.07
N LYS A 31 0.87 -0.63 -5.77
CA LYS A 31 1.70 0.03 -6.80
C LYS A 31 2.74 -0.91 -7.40
N ASN A 32 3.34 -1.80 -6.59
CA ASN A 32 4.26 -2.80 -7.09
C ASN A 32 3.55 -3.82 -8.03
N ALA A 33 2.34 -4.24 -7.69
CA ALA A 33 1.52 -5.10 -8.55
C ALA A 33 1.15 -4.38 -9.87
N TYR A 34 0.77 -3.10 -9.80
CA TYR A 34 0.54 -2.28 -10.99
C TYR A 34 1.78 -2.19 -11.88
N ASP A 35 2.96 -1.91 -11.29
CA ASP A 35 4.24 -1.85 -12.00
C ASP A 35 4.63 -3.21 -12.60
N ALA A 36 4.14 -4.32 -12.02
CA ALA A 36 4.31 -5.69 -12.53
C ALA A 36 3.25 -6.09 -13.57
N TYR A 37 2.46 -5.14 -14.07
CA TYR A 37 1.38 -5.38 -15.04
C TYR A 37 0.32 -6.36 -14.56
N ALA A 38 0.05 -6.42 -13.25
CA ALA A 38 -1.11 -7.13 -12.74
C ALA A 38 -2.40 -6.47 -13.25
N ARG A 39 -3.43 -7.29 -13.52
CA ARG A 39 -4.81 -6.83 -13.75
C ARG A 39 -5.60 -6.83 -12.46
N ASN A 40 -5.25 -7.74 -11.55
CA ASN A 40 -5.94 -7.89 -10.28
C ASN A 40 -4.93 -8.04 -9.16
N VAL A 41 -5.17 -7.32 -8.06
CA VAL A 41 -4.47 -7.51 -6.79
C VAL A 41 -5.50 -7.62 -5.68
N SER A 42 -5.37 -8.63 -4.84
CA SER A 42 -6.29 -8.89 -3.73
C SER A 42 -5.54 -9.09 -2.42
N LEU A 43 -6.02 -8.40 -1.39
CA LEU A 43 -5.65 -8.69 -0.01
C LEU A 43 -6.77 -9.53 0.60
N ASN A 44 -6.45 -10.75 1.05
CA ASN A 44 -7.37 -11.62 1.76
C ASN A 44 -6.91 -11.74 3.21
N ILE A 45 -7.83 -11.60 4.15
CA ILE A 45 -7.56 -11.69 5.59
C ILE A 45 -8.39 -12.85 6.13
N PHE A 46 -7.73 -13.87 6.64
CA PHE A 46 -8.35 -15.10 7.09
C PHE A 46 -8.38 -15.16 8.62
N ASP A 47 -9.53 -15.53 9.16
CA ASP A 47 -9.69 -15.85 10.57
C ASP A 47 -8.98 -17.18 10.92
N GLY A 48 -8.86 -17.44 12.20
CA GLY A 48 -8.30 -18.68 12.75
C GLY A 48 -7.63 -18.46 14.09
N ASN A 49 -7.06 -19.52 14.66
CA ASN A 49 -6.27 -19.43 15.89
C ASN A 49 -5.05 -18.54 15.70
N THR A 50 -4.45 -18.60 14.52
CA THR A 50 -3.42 -17.67 14.06
C THR A 50 -3.92 -17.07 12.75
N PRO A 51 -4.47 -15.84 12.77
CA PRO A 51 -4.94 -15.17 11.56
C PRO A 51 -3.82 -15.01 10.54
N VAL A 52 -4.15 -15.18 9.26
CA VAL A 52 -3.24 -15.07 8.13
C VAL A 52 -3.79 -14.05 7.13
N ALA A 53 -2.91 -13.24 6.57
CA ALA A 53 -3.26 -12.43 5.40
C ALA A 53 -2.54 -12.96 4.17
N THR A 54 -3.18 -12.86 3.00
CA THR A 54 -2.54 -13.11 1.71
C THR A 54 -2.70 -11.90 0.82
N LEU A 55 -1.58 -11.42 0.27
CA LEU A 55 -1.61 -10.41 -0.78
C LEU A 55 -1.18 -11.07 -2.07
N VAL A 56 -2.08 -11.15 -3.03
CA VAL A 56 -1.91 -11.91 -4.26
C VAL A 56 -2.15 -11.05 -5.49
N ASP A 57 -1.33 -11.22 -6.51
CA ASP A 57 -1.48 -10.55 -7.79
C ASP A 57 -1.29 -11.53 -8.97
N ASP A 58 -1.78 -11.14 -10.13
CA ASP A 58 -1.63 -11.82 -11.42
C ASP A 58 -0.62 -11.13 -12.35
N GLY A 59 0.33 -10.36 -11.79
CA GLY A 59 1.41 -9.72 -12.54
C GLY A 59 2.41 -10.70 -13.17
N HIS A 60 3.44 -10.20 -13.84
CA HIS A 60 4.39 -11.04 -14.58
C HIS A 60 5.19 -12.04 -13.71
N GLY A 61 5.15 -11.89 -12.39
CA GLY A 61 5.88 -12.75 -11.45
C GLY A 61 7.40 -12.56 -11.49
N MET A 62 8.10 -13.37 -10.70
CA MET A 62 9.55 -13.32 -10.54
C MET A 62 10.15 -14.72 -10.67
N SER A 63 11.31 -14.81 -11.35
CA SER A 63 12.18 -15.99 -11.34
C SER A 63 13.09 -15.97 -10.11
N LEU A 64 13.85 -17.05 -9.88
CA LEU A 64 14.88 -17.11 -8.84
C LEU A 64 15.89 -15.95 -8.97
N ASP A 65 16.35 -15.70 -10.19
CA ASP A 65 17.27 -14.58 -10.49
C ASP A 65 16.65 -13.22 -10.17
N ASP A 66 15.36 -13.04 -10.47
CA ASP A 66 14.62 -11.80 -10.13
C ASP A 66 14.50 -11.61 -8.62
N ILE A 67 14.26 -12.69 -7.85
CA ILE A 67 14.20 -12.62 -6.39
C ILE A 67 15.55 -12.27 -5.81
N ILE A 68 16.63 -12.97 -6.19
CA ILE A 68 17.96 -12.75 -5.63
C ILE A 68 18.50 -11.37 -6.02
N ASN A 69 18.48 -11.04 -7.31
CA ASN A 69 19.19 -9.86 -7.82
C ASN A 69 18.35 -8.60 -7.86
N LYS A 70 17.02 -8.71 -7.73
CA LYS A 70 16.13 -7.54 -7.73
C LYS A 70 15.34 -7.40 -6.44
N TRP A 71 14.69 -8.47 -5.94
CA TRP A 71 13.81 -8.38 -4.78
C TRP A 71 14.58 -8.33 -3.45
N LEU A 72 15.60 -9.15 -3.24
CA LEU A 72 16.45 -9.14 -2.05
C LEU A 72 17.57 -8.08 -2.10
N THR A 73 17.89 -7.53 -3.25
CA THR A 73 18.95 -6.52 -3.39
C THR A 73 18.39 -5.12 -3.21
N VAL A 74 18.73 -4.43 -2.13
CA VAL A 74 18.31 -3.05 -1.84
C VAL A 74 19.17 -2.05 -2.64
N GLY A 75 18.54 -1.00 -3.20
CA GLY A 75 19.26 0.03 -3.96
C GLY A 75 19.59 -0.35 -5.39
N THR A 76 18.83 -1.27 -6.00
CA THR A 76 19.05 -1.70 -7.39
C THR A 76 18.83 -0.59 -8.41
N GLU A 77 19.60 -0.61 -9.51
CA GLU A 77 19.47 0.27 -10.67
C GLU A 77 18.16 0.02 -11.47
N SER A 78 17.44 -1.06 -11.19
CA SER A 78 16.28 -1.51 -11.98
C SER A 78 15.18 -0.48 -12.17
N LYS A 79 15.10 0.51 -11.27
CA LYS A 79 14.15 1.63 -11.35
C LYS A 79 14.75 2.92 -11.91
N ALA A 80 16.08 3.02 -11.98
CA ALA A 80 16.80 4.14 -12.60
C ALA A 80 16.90 4.00 -14.13
N THR A 81 16.86 2.78 -14.64
CA THR A 81 16.88 2.50 -16.08
C THR A 81 15.46 2.51 -16.65
N LYS A 82 15.23 3.32 -17.69
CA LYS A 82 13.96 3.42 -18.44
C LYS A 82 13.67 2.19 -19.32
N LYS A 83 14.13 0.97 -18.95
CA LYS A 83 13.76 -0.22 -19.72
C LYS A 83 12.29 -0.55 -19.44
N ASP A 84 11.51 -0.48 -20.51
CA ASP A 84 10.11 -0.93 -20.48
C ASP A 84 10.07 -2.45 -20.32
N ILE A 85 9.02 -2.94 -19.66
CA ILE A 85 8.75 -4.38 -19.58
C ILE A 85 8.39 -4.87 -20.99
N PRO A 86 9.00 -5.99 -21.47
CA PRO A 86 8.66 -6.58 -22.75
C PRO A 86 7.16 -6.84 -22.89
N TYR A 87 6.64 -6.74 -24.10
CA TYR A 87 5.19 -6.89 -24.36
C TYR A 87 4.63 -8.24 -23.89
N GLU A 88 5.39 -9.31 -24.06
CA GLU A 88 5.07 -10.66 -23.60
C GLU A 88 4.86 -10.76 -22.08
N ASP A 89 5.50 -9.89 -21.30
CA ASP A 89 5.38 -9.84 -19.82
C ASP A 89 4.32 -8.83 -19.34
N ARG A 90 3.59 -8.15 -20.24
CA ARG A 90 2.59 -7.13 -19.89
C ARG A 90 1.19 -7.67 -19.62
N ASN A 91 1.03 -8.96 -19.47
CA ASN A 91 -0.28 -9.57 -19.17
C ASN A 91 -1.40 -9.19 -20.17
N GLY A 92 -1.05 -9.04 -21.45
CA GLY A 92 -1.98 -8.61 -22.50
C GLY A 92 -2.41 -7.15 -22.41
N ILE A 93 -1.63 -6.29 -21.76
CA ILE A 93 -1.85 -4.84 -21.70
C ILE A 93 -1.03 -4.16 -22.77
N ASP A 94 -1.70 -3.52 -23.73
CA ASP A 94 -1.06 -2.95 -24.92
C ASP A 94 -0.29 -1.65 -24.61
N HIS A 95 -0.80 -0.83 -23.70
CA HIS A 95 -0.17 0.44 -23.33
C HIS A 95 0.95 0.26 -22.31
N ILE A 96 1.85 1.24 -22.26
CA ILE A 96 2.92 1.29 -21.27
C ILE A 96 2.39 1.97 -20.02
N ARG A 97 2.43 1.26 -18.89
CA ARG A 97 2.09 1.82 -17.59
C ARG A 97 3.20 2.73 -17.06
N ALA A 98 2.82 3.91 -16.57
CA ALA A 98 3.74 4.81 -15.88
C ALA A 98 4.20 4.18 -14.56
N LYS A 99 5.51 3.90 -14.43
CA LYS A 99 6.07 3.29 -13.21
C LYS A 99 5.82 4.17 -11.98
N GLN A 100 5.21 3.60 -10.96
CA GLN A 100 4.86 4.28 -9.72
C GLN A 100 5.99 4.24 -8.68
N GLY A 101 6.64 3.10 -8.52
CA GLY A 101 7.73 2.95 -7.55
C GLY A 101 9.03 3.64 -7.99
N GLN A 102 9.59 4.52 -7.14
CA GLN A 102 10.82 5.26 -7.44
C GLN A 102 12.03 4.82 -6.60
N LYS A 103 11.83 4.56 -5.30
CA LYS A 103 12.94 4.37 -4.34
C LYS A 103 13.51 2.95 -4.29
N GLY A 104 12.82 1.95 -4.85
CA GLY A 104 13.26 0.56 -4.78
C GLY A 104 13.14 -0.12 -3.41
N ILE A 105 12.51 0.53 -2.43
CA ILE A 105 12.30 0.02 -1.07
C ILE A 105 10.84 -0.35 -0.78
N GLY A 106 9.88 0.02 -1.64
CA GLY A 106 8.45 -0.23 -1.43
C GLY A 106 8.07 -1.71 -1.22
N ARG A 107 8.91 -2.65 -1.70
CA ARG A 107 8.75 -4.09 -1.42
C ARG A 107 8.96 -4.45 0.06
N LEU A 108 9.75 -3.67 0.80
CA LEU A 108 9.96 -3.86 2.24
C LEU A 108 8.72 -3.44 3.06
N SER A 109 7.74 -2.79 2.42
CA SER A 109 6.48 -2.40 3.06
C SER A 109 5.70 -3.59 3.60
N CYS A 110 5.91 -4.81 3.06
CA CYS A 110 5.28 -6.02 3.59
C CYS A 110 5.63 -6.30 5.05
N ALA A 111 6.77 -5.80 5.56
CA ALA A 111 7.11 -5.86 6.98
C ALA A 111 6.09 -5.16 7.90
N ALA A 112 5.34 -4.19 7.39
CA ALA A 112 4.28 -3.50 8.14
C ALA A 112 2.94 -4.26 8.14
N LEU A 113 2.80 -5.34 7.38
CA LEU A 113 1.60 -6.18 7.35
C LEU A 113 1.62 -7.27 8.40
N GLY A 114 2.80 -7.78 8.74
CA GLY A 114 2.98 -8.85 9.72
C GLY A 114 4.44 -9.28 9.82
N SER A 115 4.71 -10.14 10.78
CA SER A 115 6.08 -10.49 11.15
C SER A 115 6.71 -11.56 10.26
N LEU A 116 5.98 -12.63 9.92
CA LEU A 116 6.47 -13.76 9.13
C LEU A 116 5.83 -13.75 7.75
N MET A 117 6.62 -13.87 6.69
CA MET A 117 6.16 -13.85 5.32
C MET A 117 6.75 -15.00 4.49
N LEU A 118 5.88 -15.79 3.86
CA LEU A 118 6.22 -16.67 2.77
C LEU A 118 5.85 -15.98 1.46
N LEU A 119 6.86 -15.56 0.68
CA LEU A 119 6.69 -15.04 -0.67
C LEU A 119 6.77 -16.21 -1.65
N VAL A 120 5.76 -16.36 -2.50
CA VAL A 120 5.78 -17.32 -3.61
C VAL A 120 5.53 -16.57 -4.90
N SER A 121 6.34 -16.82 -5.91
CA SER A 121 6.19 -16.18 -7.22
C SER A 121 6.33 -17.18 -8.36
N LYS A 122 5.58 -16.93 -9.41
CA LYS A 122 5.60 -17.72 -10.64
C LYS A 122 5.76 -16.77 -11.82
N LYS A 123 6.86 -16.87 -12.51
CA LYS A 123 7.03 -16.23 -13.81
C LYS A 123 6.62 -17.20 -14.91
N LYS A 124 6.08 -16.69 -16.01
CA LYS A 124 5.70 -17.51 -17.16
C LYS A 124 6.89 -18.40 -17.60
N ASP A 125 6.59 -19.67 -17.84
CA ASP A 125 7.57 -20.68 -18.30
C ASP A 125 8.77 -20.91 -17.35
N SER A 126 8.64 -20.52 -16.07
CA SER A 126 9.66 -20.75 -15.03
C SER A 126 9.09 -21.61 -13.90
N PRO A 127 9.93 -22.26 -13.04
CA PRO A 127 9.47 -22.89 -11.81
C PRO A 127 8.77 -21.90 -10.86
N LEU A 128 8.04 -22.40 -9.87
CA LEU A 128 7.64 -21.64 -8.70
C LEU A 128 8.89 -21.30 -7.88
N VAL A 129 8.96 -20.12 -7.31
CA VAL A 129 10.01 -19.75 -6.37
C VAL A 129 9.39 -19.33 -5.06
N ALA A 130 9.82 -19.93 -3.96
CA ALA A 130 9.43 -19.60 -2.61
C ALA A 130 10.58 -18.96 -1.84
N CYS A 131 10.26 -17.96 -1.01
CA CYS A 131 11.21 -17.25 -0.16
C CYS A 131 10.55 -17.01 1.21
N LEU A 132 11.22 -17.36 2.31
CA LEU A 132 10.69 -17.25 3.66
C LEU A 132 11.50 -16.26 4.50
N LEU A 133 10.81 -15.29 5.12
CA LEU A 133 11.42 -14.25 5.96
C LEU A 133 10.62 -14.05 7.25
N ASP A 134 11.33 -13.81 8.35
CA ASP A 134 10.75 -13.15 9.52
C ASP A 134 11.42 -11.78 9.69
N TRP A 135 10.61 -10.72 9.62
CA TRP A 135 11.11 -9.35 9.64
C TRP A 135 11.73 -8.95 10.98
N ARG A 136 11.37 -9.62 12.07
CA ARG A 136 11.91 -9.35 13.41
C ARG A 136 13.38 -9.77 13.57
N ILE A 137 13.88 -10.66 12.69
CA ILE A 137 15.32 -10.98 12.65
C ILE A 137 16.14 -9.71 12.40
N PHE A 138 15.59 -8.80 11.56
CA PHE A 138 16.25 -7.55 11.22
C PHE A 138 16.15 -6.47 12.31
N GLU A 139 15.34 -6.66 13.37
CA GLU A 139 15.27 -5.75 14.52
C GLU A 139 16.51 -5.85 15.41
N ASN A 140 17.19 -6.99 15.40
CA ASN A 140 18.37 -7.24 16.24
C ASN A 140 19.55 -6.34 15.82
N PRO A 141 19.97 -5.37 16.64
CA PRO A 141 21.02 -4.41 16.30
C PRO A 141 22.44 -5.01 16.32
N TYR A 142 22.59 -6.21 16.87
CA TYR A 142 23.88 -6.89 16.99
C TYR A 142 24.17 -7.82 15.81
N LEU A 143 23.15 -8.26 15.05
CA LEU A 143 23.33 -9.08 13.86
C LEU A 143 23.94 -8.29 12.70
N MET A 144 24.84 -8.94 11.98
CA MET A 144 25.34 -8.44 10.70
C MET A 144 24.41 -8.91 9.58
N LEU A 145 24.14 -8.05 8.61
CA LEU A 145 23.23 -8.38 7.50
C LEU A 145 23.71 -9.60 6.68
N ASN A 146 25.03 -9.73 6.51
CA ASN A 146 25.62 -10.85 5.78
C ASN A 146 25.62 -12.19 6.55
N ASP A 147 25.29 -12.19 7.84
CA ASP A 147 25.13 -13.43 8.62
C ASP A 147 23.69 -14.00 8.50
N ILE A 148 22.74 -13.21 7.95
CA ILE A 148 21.36 -13.67 7.77
C ILE A 148 21.23 -14.42 6.45
N LYS A 149 20.80 -15.68 6.53
CA LYS A 149 20.49 -16.53 5.37
C LYS A 149 18.97 -16.53 5.15
N ILE A 150 18.54 -16.19 3.95
CA ILE A 150 17.12 -16.21 3.57
C ILE A 150 16.84 -17.52 2.85
N PRO A 151 15.97 -18.41 3.37
CA PRO A 151 15.55 -19.62 2.69
C PRO A 151 14.86 -19.29 1.36
N ILE A 152 15.37 -19.87 0.28
CA ILE A 152 14.80 -19.74 -1.08
C ILE A 152 14.81 -21.11 -1.73
N MET A 153 13.68 -21.52 -2.32
CA MET A 153 13.51 -22.81 -2.99
C MET A 153 12.83 -22.60 -4.34
N GLU A 154 13.31 -23.32 -5.36
CA GLU A 154 12.56 -23.51 -6.62
C GLU A 154 11.76 -24.79 -6.53
N CYS A 155 10.49 -24.73 -6.96
CA CYS A 155 9.57 -25.85 -6.93
C CYS A 155 8.95 -26.04 -8.32
N SER A 156 8.87 -27.29 -8.76
CA SER A 156 8.28 -27.63 -10.07
C SER A 156 6.76 -27.46 -10.07
N ASP A 157 6.11 -27.72 -8.95
CA ASP A 157 4.66 -27.64 -8.79
C ASP A 157 4.23 -27.31 -7.35
N ASN A 158 2.91 -27.23 -7.15
CA ASN A 158 2.28 -26.91 -5.87
C ASN A 158 2.57 -27.97 -4.77
N ASN A 159 2.70 -29.26 -5.15
CA ASN A 159 2.94 -30.33 -4.17
C ASN A 159 4.35 -30.25 -3.61
N GLU A 160 5.32 -30.00 -4.49
CA GLU A 160 6.70 -29.77 -4.08
C GLU A 160 6.79 -28.55 -3.17
N LEU A 161 6.11 -27.45 -3.50
CA LEU A 161 6.05 -26.24 -2.66
C LEU A 161 5.60 -26.59 -1.22
N ILE A 162 4.49 -27.32 -1.07
CA ILE A 162 4.01 -27.70 0.26
C ILE A 162 5.03 -28.57 1.01
N THR A 163 5.73 -29.44 0.29
CA THR A 163 6.72 -30.37 0.88
C THR A 163 7.96 -29.64 1.40
N VAL A 164 8.40 -28.58 0.74
CA VAL A 164 9.63 -27.85 1.12
C VAL A 164 9.39 -26.78 2.20
N ILE A 165 8.15 -26.37 2.47
CA ILE A 165 7.86 -25.36 3.49
C ILE A 165 8.45 -25.71 4.87
N PRO A 166 8.32 -26.92 5.43
CA PRO A 166 8.95 -27.27 6.70
C PRO A 166 10.48 -27.11 6.69
N GLU A 167 11.15 -27.51 5.60
CA GLU A 167 12.60 -27.35 5.46
C GLU A 167 12.99 -25.85 5.41
N MET A 168 12.16 -25.02 4.82
CA MET A 168 12.38 -23.55 4.81
C MET A 168 12.24 -22.96 6.22
N PHE A 169 11.32 -23.46 7.03
CA PHE A 169 11.21 -23.05 8.43
C PHE A 169 12.44 -23.45 9.24
N ASP A 170 12.95 -24.67 9.07
CA ASP A 170 14.17 -25.14 9.73
C ASP A 170 15.37 -24.25 9.32
N ALA A 171 15.50 -23.95 8.03
CA ALA A 171 16.55 -23.05 7.53
C ALA A 171 16.41 -21.62 8.05
N LEU A 172 15.18 -21.10 8.21
CA LEU A 172 14.91 -19.81 8.83
C LEU A 172 15.42 -19.76 10.28
N MET A 173 15.15 -20.85 11.06
CA MET A 173 15.58 -20.98 12.45
C MET A 173 17.09 -21.00 12.60
N GLY A 174 17.84 -21.37 11.56
CA GLY A 174 19.31 -21.24 11.52
C GLY A 174 19.82 -19.80 11.68
N ASN A 175 18.96 -18.78 11.53
CA ASN A 175 19.30 -17.37 11.86
C ASN A 175 19.15 -17.04 13.35
N LEU A 176 18.59 -17.95 14.15
CA LEU A 176 18.41 -17.79 15.60
C LEU A 176 19.38 -18.67 16.40
N TRP A 177 19.65 -19.88 15.88
CA TRP A 177 20.38 -20.93 16.59
C TRP A 177 21.68 -21.36 15.92
N GLY A 178 21.97 -20.85 14.71
CA GLY A 178 22.99 -21.42 13.82
C GLY A 178 22.44 -22.59 13.02
N ASP A 179 23.18 -22.98 11.98
CA ASP A 179 22.83 -24.08 11.07
C ASP A 179 23.89 -25.22 11.07
N GLY A 180 24.99 -25.03 11.76
CA GLY A 180 26.09 -26.01 11.85
C GLY A 180 27.05 -26.00 10.67
N ASP A 181 26.78 -25.20 9.64
CA ASP A 181 27.61 -25.15 8.42
C ASP A 181 28.87 -24.26 8.61
N ASP A 182 28.74 -23.17 9.39
CA ASP A 182 29.82 -22.22 9.68
C ASP A 182 29.82 -21.89 11.18
N ILE A 183 30.71 -22.53 11.92
CA ILE A 183 30.88 -22.35 13.37
C ILE A 183 31.16 -20.87 13.74
N LEU A 184 31.89 -20.14 12.92
CA LEU A 184 32.19 -18.73 13.21
C LEU A 184 30.94 -17.85 13.05
N ARG A 185 30.10 -18.15 12.06
CA ARG A 185 28.81 -17.49 11.89
C ARG A 185 27.89 -17.84 13.07
N ASP A 186 27.78 -19.10 13.41
CA ASP A 186 26.90 -19.59 14.49
C ASP A 186 27.23 -18.92 15.84
N ASN A 187 28.51 -18.85 16.16
CA ASN A 187 28.95 -18.14 17.37
C ASN A 187 28.58 -16.63 17.34
N ARG A 188 28.67 -15.98 16.18
CA ARG A 188 28.23 -14.56 16.06
C ARG A 188 26.73 -14.41 16.23
N ILE A 189 25.95 -15.34 15.68
CA ILE A 189 24.49 -15.36 15.81
C ILE A 189 24.10 -15.55 17.27
N GLU A 190 24.65 -16.56 17.95
CA GLU A 190 24.38 -16.85 19.35
C GLU A 190 24.67 -15.62 20.22
N GLN A 191 25.85 -15.04 20.08
CA GLN A 191 26.25 -13.84 20.82
C GLN A 191 25.34 -12.65 20.55
N ALA A 192 24.91 -12.44 19.28
CA ALA A 192 24.04 -11.35 18.91
C ALA A 192 22.65 -11.49 19.55
N TRP A 193 22.09 -12.71 19.60
CA TRP A 193 20.80 -12.95 20.23
C TRP A 193 20.87 -12.92 21.75
N GLU A 194 21.95 -13.37 22.38
CA GLU A 194 22.15 -13.21 23.80
C GLU A 194 22.18 -11.73 24.21
N ASN A 195 22.99 -10.92 23.52
CA ASN A 195 23.08 -9.49 23.79
C ASN A 195 21.74 -8.77 23.58
N TYR A 196 21.00 -9.14 22.55
CA TYR A 196 19.70 -8.51 22.26
C TYR A 196 18.64 -8.91 23.29
N SER A 197 18.56 -10.18 23.64
CA SER A 197 17.63 -10.66 24.68
C SER A 197 17.95 -10.07 26.06
N GLU A 198 19.23 -9.83 26.39
CA GLU A 198 19.61 -9.16 27.62
C GLU A 198 19.14 -7.68 27.60
N LEU A 199 19.30 -6.97 26.49
CA LEU A 199 18.82 -5.61 26.31
C LEU A 199 17.29 -5.54 26.51
N GLU A 200 16.54 -6.43 25.84
CA GLU A 200 15.07 -6.49 25.92
C GLU A 200 14.59 -6.79 27.35
N ARG A 201 15.23 -7.70 28.07
CA ARG A 201 14.91 -7.99 29.50
C ARG A 201 15.13 -6.77 30.38
N ASN A 202 16.21 -6.02 30.16
CA ASN A 202 16.52 -4.80 30.93
C ASN A 202 15.49 -3.68 30.69
N GLU A 203 14.88 -3.65 29.50
CA GLU A 203 13.82 -2.70 29.14
C GLU A 203 12.41 -3.18 29.48
N ASN A 204 12.27 -4.37 30.11
CA ASN A 204 11.00 -5.05 30.37
C ASN A 204 10.15 -5.27 29.11
N ASN A 205 10.80 -5.46 27.97
CA ASN A 205 10.17 -5.78 26.71
C ASN A 205 9.95 -7.29 26.53
N TYR A 206 9.10 -7.66 25.56
CA TYR A 206 9.02 -9.06 25.13
C TYR A 206 10.34 -9.47 24.45
N ILE A 207 10.66 -10.77 24.51
CA ILE A 207 11.88 -11.30 23.93
C ILE A 207 11.61 -11.66 22.47
N THR A 208 12.21 -10.91 21.55
CA THR A 208 11.99 -11.06 20.09
C THR A 208 12.35 -12.48 19.62
N LYS A 209 13.45 -13.07 20.10
CA LYS A 209 13.84 -14.44 19.76
C LYS A 209 12.73 -15.44 20.08
N GLU A 210 12.18 -15.40 21.28
CA GLU A 210 11.08 -16.27 21.73
C GLU A 210 9.79 -16.00 20.93
N ALA A 211 9.53 -14.75 20.59
CA ALA A 211 8.37 -14.37 19.78
C ALA A 211 8.47 -14.90 18.34
N ILE A 212 9.66 -14.94 17.73
CA ILE A 212 9.90 -15.57 16.44
C ILE A 212 9.63 -17.07 16.51
N GLU A 213 10.21 -17.75 17.50
CA GLU A 213 10.01 -19.19 17.71
C GLU A 213 8.53 -19.54 17.86
N ASN A 214 7.81 -18.79 18.70
CA ASN A 214 6.38 -19.00 18.91
C ASN A 214 5.57 -18.76 17.63
N THR A 215 5.94 -17.78 16.80
CA THR A 215 5.26 -17.54 15.53
C THR A 215 5.53 -18.67 14.55
N VAL A 216 6.77 -19.14 14.42
CA VAL A 216 7.14 -20.26 13.54
C VAL A 216 6.39 -21.54 13.92
N ILE A 217 6.32 -21.85 15.24
CA ILE A 217 5.59 -23.04 15.73
C ILE A 217 4.09 -22.96 15.43
N ASN A 218 3.49 -21.76 15.49
CA ASN A 218 2.06 -21.57 15.35
C ASN A 218 1.63 -21.12 13.94
N ALA A 219 2.58 -20.71 13.09
CA ALA A 219 2.27 -20.30 11.74
C ALA A 219 1.92 -21.52 10.88
N PHE A 220 0.67 -21.61 10.50
CA PHE A 220 0.18 -22.68 9.66
C PHE A 220 -0.49 -22.12 8.41
N PHE A 221 0.21 -22.25 7.27
CA PHE A 221 -0.36 -21.87 5.97
C PHE A 221 -1.22 -23.05 5.46
N GLU A 222 -2.54 -22.88 5.52
CA GLU A 222 -3.52 -23.86 5.09
C GLU A 222 -3.79 -23.78 3.60
N GLU A 223 -4.35 -24.82 3.02
CA GLU A 223 -4.72 -24.88 1.60
C GLU A 223 -5.65 -23.73 1.18
N ARG A 224 -6.60 -23.32 2.06
CA ARG A 224 -7.50 -22.18 1.77
C ARG A 224 -6.76 -20.88 1.52
N HIS A 225 -5.58 -20.68 2.16
CA HIS A 225 -4.74 -19.50 1.93
C HIS A 225 -4.14 -19.55 0.54
N PHE A 226 -3.58 -20.68 0.11
CA PHE A 226 -3.02 -20.86 -1.22
C PHE A 226 -4.09 -20.74 -2.32
N GLN A 227 -5.31 -21.23 -2.07
CA GLN A 227 -6.43 -21.13 -3.01
C GLN A 227 -6.85 -19.69 -3.31
N SER A 228 -6.48 -18.71 -2.49
CA SER A 228 -6.70 -17.29 -2.78
C SER A 228 -5.87 -16.78 -3.97
N TRP A 229 -4.78 -17.48 -4.31
CA TRP A 229 -3.88 -17.11 -5.39
C TRP A 229 -4.29 -17.76 -6.72
N PRO A 230 -4.54 -16.96 -7.79
CA PRO A 230 -5.01 -17.49 -9.07
C PRO A 230 -4.09 -18.52 -9.72
N VAL A 231 -2.77 -18.42 -9.52
CA VAL A 231 -1.77 -19.37 -10.03
C VAL A 231 -1.97 -20.75 -9.39
N TRP A 232 -2.32 -20.81 -8.12
CA TRP A 232 -2.55 -22.08 -7.40
C TRP A 232 -3.61 -22.95 -8.04
N ASN A 233 -4.67 -22.29 -8.55
CA ASN A 233 -5.80 -22.94 -9.20
C ASN A 233 -5.69 -22.99 -10.74
N ASN A 234 -4.50 -22.72 -11.30
CA ASN A 234 -4.26 -22.66 -12.74
C ASN A 234 -5.18 -21.66 -13.50
N LYS A 235 -5.68 -20.63 -12.80
CA LYS A 235 -6.46 -19.55 -13.45
C LYS A 235 -5.55 -18.57 -14.19
N THR A 236 -4.30 -18.43 -13.71
CA THR A 236 -3.23 -17.67 -14.37
C THR A 236 -1.97 -18.52 -14.40
N THR A 237 -1.05 -18.20 -15.30
CA THR A 237 0.23 -18.91 -15.44
C THR A 237 1.39 -18.20 -14.74
N HIS A 238 1.15 -17.02 -14.22
CA HIS A 238 2.13 -16.16 -13.56
C HIS A 238 1.45 -15.27 -12.51
N GLY A 239 2.24 -14.76 -11.57
CA GLY A 239 1.78 -13.89 -10.49
C GLY A 239 2.65 -14.02 -9.25
N THR A 240 2.33 -13.23 -8.23
CA THR A 240 3.02 -13.26 -6.94
C THR A 240 2.01 -13.37 -5.80
N ALA A 241 2.38 -14.11 -4.76
CA ALA A 241 1.63 -14.25 -3.52
C ALA A 241 2.54 -14.03 -2.32
N MET A 242 2.07 -13.28 -1.35
CA MET A 242 2.68 -13.11 -0.03
C MET A 242 1.71 -13.68 1.00
N PHE A 243 2.11 -14.75 1.69
CA PHE A 243 1.38 -15.35 2.80
C PHE A 243 2.00 -14.85 4.09
N ILE A 244 1.21 -14.17 4.93
CA ILE A 244 1.70 -13.38 6.05
C ILE A 244 1.04 -13.91 7.34
N ALA A 245 1.86 -14.35 8.29
CA ALA A 245 1.44 -14.72 9.65
C ALA A 245 1.97 -13.69 10.67
N GLY A 246 1.37 -13.68 11.88
CA GLY A 246 1.64 -12.64 12.85
C GLY A 246 1.24 -11.27 12.31
N ILE A 247 0.02 -11.19 11.76
CA ILE A 247 -0.48 -10.00 11.05
C ILE A 247 -0.74 -8.84 12.01
N HIS A 248 -0.61 -7.62 11.48
CA HIS A 248 -0.81 -6.37 12.21
C HIS A 248 -2.28 -6.20 12.66
N ASP A 249 -2.48 -5.52 13.79
CA ASP A 249 -3.80 -5.27 14.39
C ASP A 249 -4.78 -4.57 13.44
N ASP A 250 -4.31 -3.70 12.56
CA ASP A 250 -5.15 -3.06 11.53
C ASP A 250 -5.82 -4.09 10.60
N LEU A 251 -5.16 -5.23 10.31
CA LEU A 251 -5.72 -6.32 9.53
C LEU A 251 -6.64 -7.19 10.37
N ILE A 252 -6.27 -7.48 11.62
CA ILE A 252 -7.10 -8.25 12.55
C ILE A 252 -8.44 -7.53 12.77
N ALA A 253 -8.42 -6.20 12.91
CA ALA A 253 -9.61 -5.39 13.04
C ALA A 253 -10.61 -5.57 11.89
N GLN A 254 -10.14 -5.90 10.68
CA GLN A 254 -11.02 -6.12 9.53
C GLN A 254 -11.81 -7.44 9.62
N LEU A 255 -11.42 -8.39 10.46
CA LEU A 255 -12.15 -9.66 10.64
C LEU A 255 -13.45 -9.50 11.42
N SER A 256 -13.51 -8.52 12.32
CA SER A 256 -14.71 -8.24 13.13
C SER A 256 -15.84 -7.67 12.27
N THR A 257 -17.05 -8.21 12.46
CA THR A 257 -18.27 -7.75 11.79
C THR A 257 -19.04 -6.72 12.63
N ASP A 258 -18.73 -6.60 13.94
CA ASP A 258 -19.49 -5.78 14.86
C ASP A 258 -19.19 -4.28 14.70
N ALA A 259 -20.18 -3.58 14.16
CA ALA A 259 -20.34 -2.14 14.34
C ALA A 259 -21.01 -1.83 15.71
N GLY A 260 -21.08 -2.83 16.60
CA GLY A 260 -21.83 -2.77 17.85
C GLY A 260 -21.13 -1.92 18.91
N SER A 261 -21.92 -1.42 19.86
CA SER A 261 -21.64 -0.47 20.93
C SER A 261 -20.49 -0.83 21.90
N GLU A 262 -19.77 -1.93 21.67
CA GLU A 262 -18.64 -2.40 22.49
C GLU A 262 -17.30 -2.44 21.73
N ALA A 263 -17.28 -2.17 20.41
CA ALA A 263 -16.00 -2.05 19.69
C ALA A 263 -15.18 -0.91 20.31
N GLN A 264 -14.03 -1.24 20.85
CA GLN A 264 -13.13 -0.24 21.41
C GLN A 264 -12.86 0.83 20.35
N GLY A 265 -12.92 2.12 20.71
CA GLY A 265 -12.77 3.23 19.77
C GLY A 265 -11.48 3.19 18.91
N ALA A 266 -10.49 2.36 19.28
CA ALA A 266 -9.30 2.08 18.51
C ALA A 266 -9.58 1.21 17.26
N GLU A 267 -10.41 0.16 17.38
CA GLU A 267 -10.79 -0.71 16.27
C GLU A 267 -11.63 0.04 15.23
N VAL A 268 -12.58 0.86 15.66
CA VAL A 268 -13.37 1.70 14.75
C VAL A 268 -12.48 2.64 13.96
N ARG A 269 -11.56 3.34 14.62
CA ARG A 269 -10.61 4.23 13.95
C ARG A 269 -9.68 3.47 12.99
N ALA A 270 -9.26 2.25 13.33
CA ALA A 270 -8.45 1.41 12.44
C ALA A 270 -9.23 1.06 11.16
N LYS A 271 -10.50 0.67 11.27
CA LYS A 271 -11.39 0.37 10.14
C LYS A 271 -11.62 1.61 9.26
N GLU A 272 -11.93 2.75 9.87
CA GLU A 272 -12.15 4.01 9.15
C GLU A 272 -10.89 4.44 8.39
N ARG A 273 -9.74 4.45 9.05
CA ARG A 273 -8.45 4.77 8.43
C ARG A 273 -8.11 3.81 7.29
N PHE A 274 -8.38 2.51 7.47
CA PHE A 274 -8.16 1.49 6.47
C PHE A 274 -8.97 1.77 5.21
N LEU A 275 -10.27 2.00 5.34
CA LEU A 275 -11.16 2.34 4.23
C LEU A 275 -10.76 3.67 3.59
N GLN A 276 -10.52 4.72 4.37
CA GLN A 276 -10.15 6.03 3.87
C GLN A 276 -8.82 6.01 3.09
N THR A 277 -7.89 5.14 3.50
CA THR A 277 -6.59 5.01 2.83
C THR A 277 -6.70 4.22 1.52
N LEU A 278 -7.42 3.11 1.50
CA LEU A 278 -7.42 2.17 0.38
C LEU A 278 -8.56 2.39 -0.61
N ASN A 279 -9.68 2.98 -0.19
CA ASN A 279 -10.72 3.41 -1.11
C ASN A 279 -10.15 4.44 -2.09
N SER A 280 -10.63 4.42 -3.32
CA SER A 280 -10.19 5.35 -4.35
C SER A 280 -8.69 5.25 -4.67
N PHE A 281 -8.11 4.05 -4.61
CA PHE A 281 -6.72 3.81 -5.00
C PHE A 281 -6.48 4.14 -6.47
N VAL A 282 -7.36 3.70 -7.35
CA VAL A 282 -7.50 4.20 -8.73
C VAL A 282 -8.46 5.39 -8.68
N ASN A 283 -8.15 6.46 -9.39
CA ASN A 283 -8.91 7.71 -9.39
C ASN A 283 -10.38 7.50 -9.83
N PRO A 284 -11.36 7.58 -8.93
CA PRO A 284 -12.77 7.35 -9.24
C PRO A 284 -13.47 8.62 -9.74
N PHE A 285 -12.78 9.77 -9.77
CA PHE A 285 -13.35 11.07 -10.12
C PHE A 285 -13.21 11.40 -11.61
N LYS A 286 -12.97 10.40 -12.46
CA LYS A 286 -12.93 10.53 -13.91
C LYS A 286 -14.35 10.40 -14.48
N ARG A 287 -14.64 11.19 -15.52
CA ARG A 287 -15.91 11.13 -16.23
C ARG A 287 -15.83 10.21 -17.45
N GLU A 288 -16.97 9.80 -17.96
CA GLU A 288 -17.07 9.07 -19.22
C GLU A 288 -16.38 9.86 -20.35
N GLY A 289 -15.53 9.19 -21.12
CA GLY A 289 -14.75 9.80 -22.21
C GLY A 289 -13.38 10.36 -21.77
N GLU A 290 -13.07 10.42 -20.48
CA GLU A 290 -11.71 10.71 -20.02
C GLU A 290 -10.89 9.40 -19.96
N GLU A 291 -9.60 9.51 -20.23
CA GLU A 291 -8.68 8.38 -20.09
C GLU A 291 -8.70 7.86 -18.64
N GLN A 292 -9.00 6.59 -18.46
CA GLN A 292 -9.13 5.93 -17.17
C GLN A 292 -8.30 4.65 -17.13
N ILE A 293 -7.80 4.30 -15.96
CA ILE A 293 -7.26 2.98 -15.70
C ILE A 293 -8.46 2.02 -15.52
N THR A 294 -8.69 1.17 -16.49
CA THR A 294 -9.78 0.17 -16.49
C THR A 294 -9.26 -1.26 -16.40
N ASP A 295 -7.96 -1.43 -16.39
CA ASP A 295 -7.27 -2.71 -16.49
C ASP A 295 -6.52 -3.08 -15.20
N PHE A 296 -6.85 -2.42 -14.08
CA PHE A 296 -6.25 -2.69 -12.77
C PHE A 296 -7.29 -2.63 -11.66
N ASN A 297 -7.54 -3.77 -11.04
CA ASN A 297 -8.55 -3.95 -9.99
C ASN A 297 -7.90 -4.25 -8.67
N THR A 298 -8.38 -3.60 -7.61
CA THR A 298 -7.93 -3.83 -6.23
C THR A 298 -9.08 -4.34 -5.37
N SER A 299 -8.82 -5.29 -4.49
CA SER A 299 -9.83 -5.79 -3.56
C SER A 299 -9.26 -6.12 -2.20
N VAL A 300 -10.11 -6.01 -1.17
CA VAL A 300 -9.83 -6.50 0.18
C VAL A 300 -11.01 -7.37 0.63
N VAL A 301 -10.72 -8.59 1.04
CA VAL A 301 -11.69 -9.60 1.45
C VAL A 301 -11.35 -10.14 2.83
N ALA A 302 -12.28 -10.08 3.76
CA ALA A 302 -12.21 -10.78 5.04
C ALA A 302 -12.93 -12.12 4.94
N TRP A 303 -12.30 -13.17 5.47
CA TRP A 303 -12.81 -14.54 5.48
C TRP A 303 -13.10 -14.97 6.91
N ASN A 304 -14.34 -15.36 7.18
CA ASN A 304 -14.75 -15.99 8.42
C ASN A 304 -15.15 -17.45 8.11
N GLY A 305 -14.23 -18.37 8.35
CA GLY A 305 -14.33 -19.73 7.83
C GLY A 305 -14.36 -19.71 6.30
N ASN A 306 -15.47 -20.18 5.71
CA ASN A 306 -15.68 -20.18 4.26
C ASN A 306 -16.51 -18.97 3.74
N LEU A 307 -16.90 -18.06 4.63
CA LEU A 307 -17.72 -16.91 4.26
C LEU A 307 -16.81 -15.71 3.89
N GLN A 308 -17.05 -15.15 2.72
CA GLN A 308 -16.36 -13.96 2.23
C GLN A 308 -17.13 -12.69 2.57
N ARG A 309 -16.43 -11.69 3.04
CA ARG A 309 -16.94 -10.33 3.18
C ARG A 309 -16.01 -9.37 2.47
N PHE A 310 -16.49 -8.79 1.38
CA PHE A 310 -15.76 -7.75 0.67
C PHE A 310 -15.73 -6.48 1.51
N ILE A 311 -14.54 -5.96 1.77
CA ILE A 311 -14.28 -4.70 2.46
C ILE A 311 -14.09 -3.60 1.43
N ILE A 312 -13.29 -3.88 0.40
CA ILE A 312 -13.04 -3.02 -0.75
C ILE A 312 -13.22 -3.85 -2.02
N ASP A 313 -14.00 -3.34 -2.94
CA ASP A 313 -14.20 -3.89 -4.29
C ASP A 313 -14.60 -2.77 -5.26
N GLU A 314 -14.66 -3.07 -6.55
CA GLU A 314 -15.05 -2.10 -7.59
C GLU A 314 -16.45 -1.53 -7.39
N VAL A 315 -17.39 -2.31 -6.83
CA VAL A 315 -18.80 -1.91 -6.65
C VAL A 315 -18.93 -0.85 -5.55
N ARG A 316 -17.96 -0.78 -4.62
CA ARG A 316 -17.95 0.15 -3.49
C ARG A 316 -17.14 1.41 -3.75
N ASN A 317 -16.67 1.63 -4.97
CA ASN A 317 -16.01 2.85 -5.36
C ASN A 317 -16.97 4.05 -5.35
N PHE A 318 -16.39 5.24 -5.31
CA PHE A 318 -17.15 6.48 -5.41
C PHE A 318 -17.86 6.53 -6.77
N ASP A 319 -19.18 6.70 -6.75
CA ASP A 319 -19.95 6.91 -7.97
C ASP A 319 -19.81 8.37 -8.44
N ILE A 320 -19.16 8.55 -9.60
CA ILE A 320 -18.93 9.87 -10.20
C ILE A 320 -20.22 10.65 -10.46
N SER A 321 -21.37 9.96 -10.65
CA SER A 321 -22.67 10.63 -10.81
C SER A 321 -23.06 11.45 -9.57
N ASN A 322 -22.64 11.02 -8.38
CA ASN A 322 -22.81 11.79 -7.15
C ASN A 322 -21.98 13.07 -7.15
N PHE A 323 -20.77 13.04 -7.76
CA PHE A 323 -19.90 14.22 -7.80
C PHE A 323 -20.59 15.41 -8.46
N ASP A 324 -21.27 15.19 -9.58
CA ASP A 324 -21.96 16.26 -10.32
C ASP A 324 -23.18 16.81 -9.57
N GLN A 325 -23.67 16.12 -8.54
CA GLN A 325 -24.74 16.61 -7.66
C GLN A 325 -24.25 17.54 -6.54
N LEU A 326 -22.91 17.61 -6.28
CA LEU A 326 -22.35 18.50 -5.26
C LEU A 326 -22.71 19.97 -5.54
N GLU A 327 -22.92 20.75 -4.49
CA GLU A 327 -23.33 22.16 -4.57
C GLU A 327 -22.24 23.06 -5.13
N HIS A 328 -20.98 22.74 -4.80
CA HIS A 328 -19.82 23.50 -5.19
C HIS A 328 -18.80 22.59 -5.85
N ILE A 329 -18.36 22.95 -7.05
CA ILE A 329 -17.35 22.19 -7.79
C ILE A 329 -16.36 23.20 -8.39
N VAL A 330 -15.07 22.88 -8.30
CA VAL A 330 -13.99 23.56 -9.01
C VAL A 330 -13.30 22.56 -9.90
N GLU A 331 -13.24 22.83 -11.19
CA GLU A 331 -12.68 21.93 -12.18
C GLU A 331 -11.90 22.69 -13.23
N GLY A 332 -10.63 22.35 -13.43
CA GLY A 332 -9.78 23.00 -14.41
C GLY A 332 -8.31 22.67 -14.27
N SER A 333 -7.50 23.30 -15.11
CA SER A 333 -6.05 23.13 -15.14
C SER A 333 -5.33 24.28 -14.45
N ILE A 334 -4.20 23.96 -13.85
CA ILE A 334 -3.25 24.94 -13.30
C ILE A 334 -1.96 24.80 -14.12
N ASP A 335 -1.50 25.91 -14.69
CA ASP A 335 -0.28 25.94 -15.49
C ASP A 335 0.99 26.13 -14.63
N GLU A 336 2.16 26.13 -15.26
CA GLU A 336 3.46 26.30 -14.60
C GLU A 336 3.62 27.64 -13.85
N SER A 337 2.82 28.65 -14.20
CA SER A 337 2.79 29.94 -13.52
C SER A 337 1.87 29.96 -12.29
N GLY A 338 1.09 28.90 -12.08
CA GLY A 338 0.07 28.79 -11.06
C GLY A 338 -1.27 29.43 -11.45
N LEU A 339 -1.46 29.79 -12.73
CA LEU A 339 -2.74 30.29 -13.23
C LEU A 339 -3.73 29.14 -13.34
N PHE A 340 -4.83 29.24 -12.60
CA PHE A 340 -5.99 28.36 -12.78
C PHE A 340 -6.83 28.83 -13.97
N SER A 341 -7.26 27.89 -14.79
CA SER A 341 -8.21 28.08 -15.89
C SER A 341 -9.20 26.95 -15.92
N GLY A 342 -10.49 27.26 -15.77
CA GLY A 342 -11.51 26.21 -15.67
C GLY A 342 -12.91 26.74 -15.48
N LYS A 343 -13.74 25.93 -14.82
CA LYS A 343 -15.13 26.24 -14.49
C LYS A 343 -15.40 26.01 -12.99
N VAL A 344 -16.40 26.72 -12.48
CA VAL A 344 -16.82 26.64 -11.08
C VAL A 344 -18.31 26.45 -11.01
N LYS A 345 -18.78 25.54 -10.17
CA LYS A 345 -20.17 25.43 -9.77
C LYS A 345 -20.33 26.01 -8.37
N ALA A 346 -21.29 26.89 -8.18
CA ALA A 346 -21.61 27.45 -6.88
C ALA A 346 -23.13 27.43 -6.69
N PHE A 347 -23.59 26.81 -5.59
CA PHE A 347 -25.02 26.63 -5.27
C PHE A 347 -25.83 26.05 -6.44
N GLY A 348 -25.24 25.09 -7.16
CA GLY A 348 -25.88 24.42 -8.30
C GLY A 348 -25.70 25.12 -9.67
N GLU A 349 -25.24 26.37 -9.70
CA GLU A 349 -25.03 27.14 -10.96
C GLU A 349 -23.59 27.04 -11.45
N TRP A 350 -23.39 26.84 -12.76
CA TRP A 350 -22.07 26.78 -13.39
C TRP A 350 -21.62 28.12 -13.93
N PHE A 351 -20.36 28.44 -13.72
CA PHE A 351 -19.64 29.60 -14.24
C PHE A 351 -18.45 29.10 -15.05
N ASP A 352 -18.48 29.33 -16.36
CA ASP A 352 -17.43 28.92 -17.28
C ASP A 352 -16.34 29.99 -17.44
N ASN A 353 -15.20 29.60 -18.00
CA ASN A 353 -14.06 30.47 -18.32
C ASN A 353 -13.51 31.26 -17.12
N ILE A 354 -13.54 30.66 -15.95
CA ILE A 354 -12.98 31.26 -14.74
C ILE A 354 -11.46 31.15 -14.78
N THR A 355 -10.77 32.27 -14.56
CA THR A 355 -9.32 32.34 -14.40
C THR A 355 -8.97 32.92 -13.05
N VAL A 356 -8.05 32.26 -12.31
CA VAL A 356 -7.56 32.74 -11.00
C VAL A 356 -6.04 32.80 -11.01
N LYS A 357 -5.49 33.98 -10.77
CA LYS A 357 -4.05 34.17 -10.62
C LYS A 357 -3.60 33.86 -9.18
N PRO A 358 -2.40 33.30 -8.97
CA PRO A 358 -1.86 33.15 -7.63
C PRO A 358 -1.70 34.54 -6.95
N LYS A 359 -1.98 34.59 -5.64
CA LYS A 359 -1.91 35.83 -4.85
C LYS A 359 -0.50 36.42 -4.77
N SER A 360 0.53 35.61 -4.95
CA SER A 360 1.93 36.02 -4.94
C SER A 360 2.71 35.25 -6.01
N ALA A 361 3.61 35.93 -6.70
CA ALA A 361 4.55 35.27 -7.59
C ALA A 361 5.64 34.59 -6.75
N TYR A 362 5.64 33.29 -6.70
CA TYR A 362 6.70 32.51 -6.04
C TYR A 362 7.91 32.38 -6.97
N LYS A 363 9.08 32.85 -6.51
CA LYS A 363 10.35 32.56 -7.18
C LYS A 363 10.75 31.12 -6.77
N THR A 364 10.37 30.14 -7.57
CA THR A 364 10.80 28.76 -7.37
C THR A 364 12.20 28.52 -7.93
N ARG A 365 13.00 27.70 -7.27
CA ARG A 365 14.25 27.18 -7.84
C ARG A 365 13.90 26.26 -9.03
N LYS A 366 14.83 26.11 -9.98
CA LYS A 366 14.61 25.31 -11.19
C LYS A 366 14.19 23.86 -10.88
N ASP A 367 14.71 23.29 -9.80
CA ASP A 367 14.47 21.93 -9.33
C ASP A 367 13.18 21.75 -8.51
N THR A 368 12.53 22.87 -8.11
CA THR A 368 11.27 22.88 -7.35
C THR A 368 10.08 23.40 -8.15
N ARG A 369 10.24 23.58 -9.45
CA ARG A 369 9.13 23.97 -10.34
C ARG A 369 8.22 22.76 -10.56
N PHE A 370 6.92 23.01 -10.48
CA PHE A 370 5.90 22.06 -10.91
C PHE A 370 5.54 22.32 -12.38
N GLY A 371 5.16 21.28 -13.10
CA GLY A 371 4.51 21.36 -14.41
C GLY A 371 3.00 21.52 -14.27
N PRO A 372 2.27 21.60 -15.38
CA PRO A 372 0.82 21.70 -15.36
C PRO A 372 0.18 20.50 -14.69
N PHE A 373 -0.96 20.72 -14.03
CA PHE A 373 -1.75 19.68 -13.40
C PHE A 373 -3.24 20.02 -13.45
N PHE A 374 -4.09 19.02 -13.26
CA PHE A 374 -5.54 19.16 -13.25
C PHE A 374 -6.07 19.13 -11.82
N LEU A 375 -7.11 19.92 -11.56
CA LEU A 375 -7.83 19.98 -10.30
C LEU A 375 -9.30 19.65 -10.53
N ARG A 376 -9.85 18.72 -9.76
CA ARG A 376 -11.28 18.45 -9.69
C ARG A 376 -11.65 18.28 -8.22
N LEU A 377 -12.32 19.28 -7.66
CA LEU A 377 -12.77 19.30 -6.27
C LEU A 377 -14.24 19.66 -6.21
N GLY A 378 -14.99 18.92 -5.40
CA GLY A 378 -16.36 19.22 -5.09
C GLY A 378 -16.60 19.23 -3.59
N THR A 379 -17.59 19.98 -3.13
CA THR A 379 -17.99 20.04 -1.73
C THR A 379 -19.46 20.39 -1.57
N PHE A 380 -19.99 20.23 -0.37
CA PHE A 380 -21.35 20.58 -0.04
C PHE A 380 -21.41 21.31 1.31
N GLU A 381 -22.49 22.03 1.53
CA GLU A 381 -22.75 22.68 2.81
C GLU A 381 -23.13 21.66 3.88
N VAL A 382 -22.25 21.43 4.85
CA VAL A 382 -22.43 20.43 5.93
C VAL A 382 -23.63 20.77 6.82
N ILE A 383 -23.91 22.06 7.01
CA ILE A 383 -25.06 22.52 7.79
C ILE A 383 -26.31 22.44 6.92
N ARG A 384 -27.17 21.45 7.17
CA ARG A 384 -28.35 21.16 6.35
C ARG A 384 -29.23 22.37 6.00
N LYS A 385 -29.45 23.27 6.94
CA LYS A 385 -30.27 24.49 6.73
C LYS A 385 -29.68 25.48 5.71
N ASN A 386 -28.39 25.40 5.44
CA ASN A 386 -27.67 26.24 4.49
C ASN A 386 -27.52 25.57 3.13
N SER A 387 -27.76 24.26 3.07
CA SER A 387 -27.59 23.46 1.86
C SER A 387 -28.78 23.59 0.93
N THR A 388 -28.50 23.64 -0.37
CA THR A 388 -29.51 23.64 -1.45
C THR A 388 -29.86 22.22 -1.90
N LEU A 389 -29.16 21.19 -1.38
CA LEU A 389 -29.42 19.78 -1.69
C LEU A 389 -30.78 19.35 -1.12
N SER A 390 -31.36 18.28 -1.68
CA SER A 390 -32.46 17.57 -1.06
C SER A 390 -32.02 16.88 0.24
N ASP A 391 -32.94 16.50 1.10
CA ASP A 391 -32.64 15.77 2.34
C ASP A 391 -31.93 14.44 2.06
N GLU A 392 -32.34 13.74 1.01
CA GLU A 392 -31.75 12.47 0.57
C GLU A 392 -30.31 12.65 0.06
N GLN A 393 -30.07 13.64 -0.78
CA GLN A 393 -28.73 13.96 -1.29
C GLN A 393 -27.79 14.37 -0.16
N HIS A 394 -28.24 15.26 0.73
CA HIS A 394 -27.46 15.70 1.87
C HIS A 394 -27.08 14.53 2.79
N ALA A 395 -28.05 13.65 3.12
CA ALA A 395 -27.80 12.46 3.93
C ALA A 395 -26.81 11.49 3.22
N THR A 396 -26.88 11.40 1.90
CA THR A 396 -25.95 10.57 1.13
C THR A 396 -24.52 11.10 1.24
N PHE A 397 -24.28 12.41 1.02
CA PHE A 397 -22.96 13.00 1.15
C PHE A 397 -22.44 12.97 2.59
N ASP A 398 -23.29 13.19 3.57
CA ASP A 398 -22.90 13.09 4.99
C ASP A 398 -22.43 11.67 5.36
N ARG A 399 -23.03 10.64 4.77
CA ARG A 399 -22.63 9.24 4.97
C ARG A 399 -21.32 8.87 4.27
N ILE A 400 -21.12 9.31 3.01
CA ILE A 400 -19.97 8.89 2.21
C ILE A 400 -18.70 9.73 2.47
N ARG A 401 -18.82 10.89 3.14
CA ARG A 401 -17.66 11.75 3.42
C ARG A 401 -16.60 11.07 4.29
N ASP A 402 -17.00 10.21 5.20
CA ASP A 402 -16.05 9.52 6.09
C ASP A 402 -15.21 8.46 5.34
N GLN A 403 -15.68 8.02 4.17
CA GLN A 403 -14.97 7.04 3.32
C GLN A 403 -14.21 7.69 2.16
N PHE A 404 -14.76 8.74 1.56
CA PHE A 404 -14.28 9.36 0.32
C PHE A 404 -13.93 10.84 0.47
N GLY A 405 -14.16 11.44 1.64
CA GLY A 405 -13.84 12.84 1.90
C GLY A 405 -12.35 13.06 2.05
N GLY A 406 -11.90 14.27 1.66
CA GLY A 406 -10.53 14.71 1.69
C GLY A 406 -10.03 15.10 0.29
N VAL A 407 -9.11 16.07 0.25
CA VAL A 407 -8.46 16.47 -1.01
C VAL A 407 -7.33 15.50 -1.32
N MET A 408 -7.57 14.61 -2.26
CA MET A 408 -6.63 13.56 -2.67
C MET A 408 -5.60 14.08 -3.67
N VAL A 409 -4.50 13.36 -3.82
CA VAL A 409 -3.54 13.56 -4.90
C VAL A 409 -3.43 12.26 -5.69
N PHE A 410 -3.56 12.36 -7.00
CA PHE A 410 -3.39 11.25 -7.92
C PHE A 410 -2.21 11.53 -8.84
N ARG A 411 -1.34 10.54 -9.02
CA ARG A 411 -0.26 10.57 -10.00
C ARG A 411 -0.46 9.45 -11.01
N ASP A 412 -0.60 9.85 -12.29
CA ASP A 412 -0.93 8.91 -13.36
C ASP A 412 -2.14 8.02 -12.96
N ASP A 413 -3.17 8.66 -12.40
CA ASP A 413 -4.44 8.11 -11.90
C ASP A 413 -4.35 7.14 -10.71
N LEU A 414 -3.19 6.92 -10.13
CA LEU A 414 -3.06 6.21 -8.87
C LEU A 414 -2.86 7.17 -7.69
N ARG A 415 -3.49 6.84 -6.57
CA ARG A 415 -3.47 7.66 -5.37
C ARG A 415 -2.08 7.74 -4.75
N VAL A 416 -1.69 8.95 -4.35
CA VAL A 416 -0.45 9.23 -3.62
C VAL A 416 -0.78 9.41 -2.14
N MET A 417 -0.21 8.56 -1.30
CA MET A 417 -0.39 8.66 0.13
C MET A 417 0.61 9.66 0.74
N PRO A 418 0.28 10.34 1.85
CA PRO A 418 -0.96 10.22 2.66
C PRO A 418 -2.05 11.24 2.33
N TYR A 419 -2.00 11.90 1.17
CA TYR A 419 -2.92 12.98 0.82
C TYR A 419 -4.39 12.53 0.80
N GLY A 420 -5.27 13.40 1.30
CA GLY A 420 -6.71 13.13 1.37
C GLY A 420 -7.14 12.30 2.59
N ARG A 421 -6.25 12.00 3.52
CA ARG A 421 -6.58 11.42 4.81
C ARG A 421 -7.04 12.50 5.79
N GLU A 422 -7.86 12.13 6.77
CA GLU A 422 -8.35 13.06 7.79
C GLU A 422 -7.21 13.64 8.63
N ASP A 423 -6.19 12.85 8.93
CA ASP A 423 -5.01 13.22 9.70
C ASP A 423 -3.96 14.01 8.88
N ASN A 424 -4.21 14.25 7.59
CA ASN A 424 -3.28 14.95 6.69
C ASN A 424 -3.92 16.18 6.05
N ASP A 425 -3.78 17.34 6.69
CA ASP A 425 -4.24 18.64 6.17
C ASP A 425 -3.13 19.37 5.37
N PHE A 426 -2.52 18.67 4.40
CA PHE A 426 -1.43 19.22 3.56
C PHE A 426 -1.79 20.54 2.90
N PHE A 427 -3.02 20.69 2.42
CA PHE A 427 -3.51 21.91 1.79
C PHE A 427 -3.92 23.00 2.79
N GLU A 428 -3.74 22.76 4.09
CA GLU A 428 -4.06 23.69 5.19
C GLU A 428 -5.54 24.16 5.19
N ILE A 429 -6.47 23.32 4.75
CA ILE A 429 -7.90 23.67 4.66
C ILE A 429 -8.48 23.84 6.08
N GLU A 430 -8.31 22.86 6.95
CA GLU A 430 -8.80 22.93 8.33
C GLU A 430 -8.05 23.99 9.15
N LYS A 431 -6.75 24.13 8.94
CA LYS A 431 -5.94 25.16 9.60
C LYS A 431 -6.40 26.58 9.22
N ARG A 432 -6.77 26.82 7.98
CA ARG A 432 -7.32 28.13 7.54
C ARG A 432 -8.72 28.34 8.08
N ARG A 433 -9.56 27.31 8.02
CA ARG A 433 -10.91 27.33 8.58
C ARG A 433 -10.91 27.62 10.08
N SER A 434 -10.04 26.99 10.86
CA SER A 434 -9.91 27.24 12.29
C SER A 434 -9.50 28.68 12.62
N LYS A 435 -8.71 29.32 11.76
CA LYS A 435 -8.26 30.70 11.95
C LYS A 435 -9.32 31.75 11.56
N ASN A 436 -10.12 31.47 10.53
CA ASN A 436 -11.12 32.42 10.03
C ASN A 436 -12.28 31.70 9.32
N ALA A 437 -13.19 31.12 10.08
CA ALA A 437 -14.34 30.36 9.57
C ALA A 437 -15.30 31.21 8.72
N GLY A 438 -15.34 32.53 8.89
CA GLY A 438 -16.16 33.42 8.06
C GLY A 438 -15.64 33.59 6.64
N LEU A 439 -14.34 33.32 6.41
CA LEU A 439 -13.71 33.40 5.08
C LEU A 439 -13.45 32.03 4.46
N TYR A 440 -13.14 31.02 5.30
CA TYR A 440 -12.81 29.66 4.90
C TYR A 440 -13.84 28.70 5.49
N MET A 441 -14.96 28.50 4.78
CA MET A 441 -16.11 27.76 5.28
C MET A 441 -16.06 26.26 4.99
N PHE A 442 -15.27 25.82 3.97
CA PHE A 442 -15.22 24.42 3.57
C PHE A 442 -14.33 23.60 4.48
N SER A 443 -14.78 22.37 4.81
CA SER A 443 -14.05 21.39 5.58
C SER A 443 -13.34 20.41 4.67
N ASN A 444 -12.10 20.03 4.98
CA ASN A 444 -11.34 19.06 4.18
C ASN A 444 -12.11 17.74 4.01
N ARG A 445 -12.68 17.20 5.07
CA ARG A 445 -13.46 15.95 5.03
C ARG A 445 -14.80 16.04 4.29
N ALA A 446 -15.30 17.23 4.01
CA ALA A 446 -16.47 17.45 3.17
C ALA A 446 -16.11 17.77 1.71
N CYS A 447 -14.83 17.74 1.35
CA CYS A 447 -14.35 17.84 -0.01
C CYS A 447 -14.21 16.46 -0.62
N PHE A 448 -14.53 16.33 -1.90
CA PHE A 448 -14.37 15.13 -2.72
C PHE A 448 -13.52 15.46 -3.94
N GLY A 449 -12.72 14.51 -4.40
CA GLY A 449 -11.86 14.73 -5.55
C GLY A 449 -10.42 15.05 -5.18
N GLY A 450 -9.70 15.71 -6.08
CA GLY A 450 -8.28 15.95 -5.83
C GLY A 450 -7.51 16.65 -6.94
N VAL A 451 -6.21 16.63 -6.75
CA VAL A 451 -5.19 17.12 -7.67
C VAL A 451 -4.67 15.94 -8.49
N CYS A 452 -4.73 16.05 -9.81
CA CYS A 452 -4.25 15.04 -10.74
C CYS A 452 -2.97 15.53 -11.42
N ILE A 453 -1.86 14.84 -11.17
CA ILE A 453 -0.55 15.11 -11.74
C ILE A 453 -0.13 13.95 -12.65
N THR A 454 0.71 14.23 -13.64
CA THR A 454 1.36 13.19 -14.44
C THR A 454 2.87 13.24 -14.24
N LYS A 455 3.51 12.09 -14.28
CA LYS A 455 4.97 11.98 -14.21
C LYS A 455 5.64 12.64 -15.42
N GLU A 456 4.97 12.61 -16.56
CA GLU A 456 5.44 13.25 -17.79
C GLU A 456 5.64 14.75 -17.61
N HIS A 457 4.64 15.46 -17.06
CA HIS A 457 4.70 16.90 -16.84
C HIS A 457 5.39 17.28 -15.53
N ASN A 458 5.48 16.36 -14.57
CA ASN A 458 6.03 16.61 -13.25
C ASN A 458 7.10 15.57 -12.85
N PRO A 459 8.19 15.40 -13.63
CA PRO A 459 9.17 14.33 -13.43
C PRO A 459 9.97 14.47 -12.13
N ASN A 460 10.04 15.67 -11.56
CA ASN A 460 10.80 15.98 -10.36
C ASN A 460 10.00 15.82 -9.06
N LEU A 461 8.67 15.63 -9.14
CA LEU A 461 7.87 15.34 -7.95
C LEU A 461 8.19 13.94 -7.45
N ARG A 462 8.71 13.87 -6.23
CA ARG A 462 9.05 12.64 -5.50
C ARG A 462 8.03 12.41 -4.40
N ASP A 463 7.74 11.14 -4.17
CA ASP A 463 6.91 10.68 -3.05
C ASP A 463 7.66 10.82 -1.73
#